data_4714dd79e19c0741c7ce57fa7d7b0cb6
#
_entry.id   4714dd79e19c0741c7ce57fa7d7b0cb6
#
_cell.length_a   1.000
_cell.length_b   1.000
_cell.length_c   1.000
_cell.angle_alpha   90.00
_cell.angle_beta   90.00
_cell.angle_gamma   90.00
#
_symmetry.space_group_name_H-M   'P 1'
#
loop_
_entity.id
_entity.type
_entity.pdbx_description
1 polymer ?
#
loop_
_entity_poly.entity_id
_entity_poly.type
_entity_poly.pdbx_seq_one_letter_code
_entity_poly.pdbx_strand_id
1 'polypeptide(L)'
;MKSVYFVVGARPQFIKAAPVLEAMKAFVNITVKLIHTGQHYDYNLSELFFQELKIPTPDYQLNCGSGTSVEQYISILQKLSEVLRNDKPDMLVVFGDTNSTGAAALCSNLMGIKLAHIESGLREFDKNIPEEINKVVTDALSDLYFCPTQTAVDFLNKSNVSSKIIKKIVSLPSFIFYIFKNERFSPCYQITPTLLIKNIKKLQFKSP
;
A
#
# COMPACT_ATOMS: atom_id res chain seq x y z
N MET A 1 17.29 7.85 -11.53
CA MET A 1 15.84 7.74 -11.70
C MET A 1 15.29 7.15 -10.42
N LYS A 2 14.21 7.67 -9.81
CA LYS A 2 13.67 7.11 -8.57
C LYS A 2 12.71 5.96 -8.88
N SER A 3 12.67 4.96 -8.00
CA SER A 3 11.81 3.79 -8.17
C SER A 3 10.87 3.62 -6.97
N VAL A 4 9.60 3.40 -7.27
CA VAL A 4 8.53 3.23 -6.28
C VAL A 4 7.75 1.96 -6.63
N TYR A 5 7.77 0.98 -5.72
CA TYR A 5 7.09 -0.28 -5.93
C TYR A 5 5.87 -0.38 -5.03
N PHE A 6 4.77 -0.83 -5.60
CA PHE A 6 3.48 -1.02 -4.94
C PHE A 6 3.28 -2.50 -4.63
N VAL A 7 2.96 -2.82 -3.38
CA VAL A 7 2.68 -4.20 -2.95
C VAL A 7 1.20 -4.34 -2.68
N VAL A 8 0.58 -5.30 -3.34
CA VAL A 8 -0.85 -5.64 -3.20
C VAL A 8 -1.03 -7.15 -3.10
N GLY A 9 -2.04 -7.61 -2.36
CA GLY A 9 -2.28 -9.03 -2.16
C GLY A 9 -3.76 -9.42 -2.16
N ALA A 10 -4.65 -8.47 -1.92
CA ALA A 10 -6.08 -8.71 -1.80
C ALA A 10 -6.89 -7.72 -2.64
N ARG A 11 -8.11 -8.14 -3.03
CA ARG A 11 -9.01 -7.36 -3.89
C ARG A 11 -9.18 -5.89 -3.49
N PRO A 12 -9.42 -5.54 -2.22
CA PRO A 12 -9.58 -4.14 -1.83
C PRO A 12 -8.33 -3.29 -2.10
N GLN A 13 -7.15 -3.89 -2.06
CA GLN A 13 -5.89 -3.19 -2.31
C GLN A 13 -5.74 -2.84 -3.80
N PHE A 14 -6.17 -3.71 -4.72
CA PHE A 14 -6.16 -3.42 -6.16
C PHE A 14 -7.04 -2.23 -6.50
N ILE A 15 -8.25 -2.16 -5.93
CA ILE A 15 -9.17 -1.03 -6.14
C ILE A 15 -8.52 0.29 -5.69
N LYS A 16 -7.78 0.28 -4.59
CA LYS A 16 -7.09 1.45 -4.06
C LYS A 16 -5.82 1.79 -4.85
N ALA A 17 -5.11 0.78 -5.32
CA ALA A 17 -3.87 0.95 -6.08
C ALA A 17 -4.13 1.49 -7.50
N ALA A 18 -5.20 1.08 -8.16
CA ALA A 18 -5.52 1.44 -9.54
C ALA A 18 -5.43 2.95 -9.82
N PRO A 19 -6.15 3.83 -9.12
CA PRO A 19 -6.10 5.26 -9.37
C PRO A 19 -4.74 5.89 -9.02
N VAL A 20 -4.00 5.30 -8.08
CA VAL A 20 -2.66 5.76 -7.73
C VAL A 20 -1.67 5.40 -8.83
N LEU A 21 -1.70 4.17 -9.33
CA LEU A 21 -0.87 3.71 -10.43
C LEU A 21 -1.14 4.51 -11.71
N GLU A 22 -2.40 4.79 -12.02
CA GLU A 22 -2.78 5.62 -13.18
C GLU A 22 -2.20 7.03 -13.07
N ALA A 23 -2.33 7.66 -11.90
CA ALA A 23 -1.78 8.99 -11.67
C ALA A 23 -0.23 9.03 -11.71
N MET A 24 0.42 7.92 -11.35
CA MET A 24 1.88 7.81 -11.40
C MET A 24 2.44 7.81 -12.83
N LYS A 25 1.66 7.42 -13.84
CA LYS A 25 2.06 7.47 -15.26
C LYS A 25 2.45 8.86 -15.76
N ALA A 26 1.92 9.92 -15.13
CA ALA A 26 2.27 11.31 -15.45
C ALA A 26 3.71 11.68 -15.05
N PHE A 27 4.43 10.81 -14.35
CA PHE A 27 5.75 11.12 -13.79
C PHE A 27 6.86 10.30 -14.46
N VAL A 28 7.31 10.74 -15.63
CA VAL A 28 8.31 10.07 -16.47
C VAL A 28 9.68 9.83 -15.79
N ASN A 29 9.95 10.54 -14.68
CA ASN A 29 11.20 10.41 -13.93
C ASN A 29 11.12 9.40 -12.77
N ILE A 30 10.00 8.67 -12.63
CA ILE A 30 9.78 7.69 -11.57
C ILE A 30 9.50 6.35 -12.26
N THR A 31 10.30 5.34 -11.94
CA THR A 31 9.99 3.95 -12.28
C THR A 31 8.97 3.42 -11.30
N VAL A 32 7.83 2.95 -11.81
CA VAL A 32 6.76 2.37 -11.00
C VAL A 32 6.66 0.89 -11.34
N LYS A 33 6.64 0.04 -10.31
CA LYS A 33 6.38 -1.40 -10.45
C LYS A 33 5.31 -1.87 -9.48
N LEU A 34 4.56 -2.88 -9.91
CA LEU A 34 3.51 -3.51 -9.13
C LEU A 34 3.93 -4.93 -8.74
N ILE A 35 3.91 -5.23 -7.45
CA ILE A 35 4.18 -6.55 -6.89
C ILE A 35 2.87 -7.11 -6.37
N HIS A 36 2.45 -8.26 -6.90
CA HIS A 36 1.29 -9.00 -6.43
C HIS A 36 1.74 -10.17 -5.57
N THR A 37 1.33 -10.20 -4.30
CA THR A 37 1.73 -11.29 -3.38
C THR A 37 0.99 -12.60 -3.67
N GLY A 38 -0.24 -12.53 -4.22
CA GLY A 38 -1.07 -13.72 -4.43
C GLY A 38 -1.61 -14.32 -3.13
N GLN A 39 -1.93 -13.47 -2.14
CA GLN A 39 -2.43 -13.90 -0.83
C GLN A 39 -3.78 -14.66 -0.91
N HIS A 40 -4.65 -14.33 -1.86
CA HIS A 40 -5.90 -15.02 -2.12
C HIS A 40 -5.86 -15.73 -3.46
N TYR A 41 -6.14 -17.03 -3.44
CA TYR A 41 -6.07 -17.94 -4.59
C TYR A 41 -7.35 -17.86 -5.43
N ASP A 42 -7.54 -16.78 -6.20
CA ASP A 42 -8.54 -16.74 -7.27
C ASP A 42 -7.92 -16.14 -8.53
N TYR A 43 -7.15 -16.99 -9.22
CA TYR A 43 -6.45 -16.59 -10.46
C TYR A 43 -7.44 -16.01 -11.50
N ASN A 44 -8.61 -16.61 -11.65
CA ASN A 44 -9.62 -16.18 -12.61
C ASN A 44 -10.34 -14.87 -12.20
N LEU A 45 -10.54 -14.64 -10.91
CA LEU A 45 -11.11 -13.39 -10.40
C LEU A 45 -10.12 -12.23 -10.47
N SER A 46 -8.83 -12.51 -10.28
CA SER A 46 -7.79 -11.48 -10.34
C SER A 46 -7.63 -10.93 -11.76
N GLU A 47 -7.66 -11.78 -12.78
CA GLU A 47 -7.44 -11.37 -14.18
C GLU A 47 -8.56 -10.49 -14.71
N LEU A 48 -9.83 -10.83 -14.44
CA LEU A 48 -10.99 -10.00 -14.73
C LEU A 48 -10.89 -8.63 -14.02
N PHE A 49 -10.44 -8.62 -12.77
CA PHE A 49 -10.23 -7.39 -12.01
C PHE A 49 -9.17 -6.48 -12.60
N PHE A 50 -8.05 -7.04 -13.06
CA PHE A 50 -7.00 -6.26 -13.73
C PHE A 50 -7.53 -5.59 -15.00
N GLN A 51 -8.37 -6.31 -15.77
CA GLN A 51 -8.98 -5.78 -16.99
C GLN A 51 -10.03 -4.70 -16.69
N GLU A 52 -10.96 -4.94 -15.77
CA GLU A 52 -12.02 -3.99 -15.41
C GLU A 52 -11.48 -2.70 -14.78
N LEU A 53 -10.50 -2.80 -13.89
CA LEU A 53 -9.90 -1.66 -13.23
C LEU A 53 -8.77 -1.02 -14.04
N LYS A 54 -8.45 -1.54 -15.24
CA LYS A 54 -7.32 -1.08 -16.07
C LYS A 54 -6.00 -1.03 -15.31
N ILE A 55 -5.80 -1.95 -14.37
CA ILE A 55 -4.56 -2.08 -13.63
C ILE A 55 -3.52 -2.73 -14.54
N PRO A 56 -2.28 -2.24 -14.60
CA PRO A 56 -1.24 -2.90 -15.36
C PRO A 56 -0.97 -4.30 -14.80
N THR A 57 -0.58 -5.23 -15.66
CA THR A 57 -0.09 -6.53 -15.22
C THR A 57 1.02 -6.35 -14.18
N PRO A 58 1.01 -7.09 -13.07
CA PRO A 58 2.07 -7.00 -12.08
C PRO A 58 3.44 -7.31 -12.69
N ASP A 59 4.44 -6.49 -12.36
CA ASP A 59 5.84 -6.73 -12.73
C ASP A 59 6.40 -7.97 -12.03
N TYR A 60 5.90 -8.23 -10.80
CA TYR A 60 6.25 -9.39 -10.01
C TYR A 60 5.02 -10.06 -9.42
N GLN A 61 4.93 -11.37 -9.60
CA GLN A 61 3.88 -12.19 -9.02
C GLN A 61 4.49 -13.24 -8.09
N LEU A 62 4.26 -13.08 -6.77
CA LEU A 62 4.93 -13.89 -5.76
C LEU A 62 4.27 -15.25 -5.55
N ASN A 63 2.97 -15.39 -5.85
CA ASN A 63 2.20 -16.63 -5.67
C ASN A 63 2.37 -17.22 -4.26
N CYS A 64 2.12 -16.41 -3.22
CA CYS A 64 2.29 -16.83 -1.83
C CYS A 64 1.20 -17.79 -1.36
N GLY A 65 0.04 -17.77 -2.03
CA GLY A 65 -1.07 -18.66 -1.73
C GLY A 65 -1.84 -18.30 -0.45
N SER A 66 -2.83 -19.15 -0.16
CA SER A 66 -3.61 -19.12 1.09
C SER A 66 -2.91 -19.95 2.17
N GLY A 67 -3.24 -19.69 3.43
CA GLY A 67 -2.70 -20.40 4.59
C GLY A 67 -3.01 -19.66 5.87
N THR A 68 -2.47 -20.09 7.00
CA THR A 68 -2.51 -19.34 8.25
C THR A 68 -1.77 -18.01 8.09
N SER A 69 -2.08 -17.02 8.92
CA SER A 69 -1.39 -15.73 8.88
C SER A 69 0.13 -15.88 8.98
N VAL A 70 0.60 -16.81 9.81
CA VAL A 70 2.03 -17.07 9.98
C VAL A 70 2.67 -17.62 8.70
N GLU A 71 2.04 -18.62 8.08
CA GLU A 71 2.53 -19.20 6.82
C GLU A 71 2.56 -18.17 5.68
N GLN A 72 1.51 -17.34 5.59
CA GLN A 72 1.46 -16.26 4.62
C GLN A 72 2.59 -15.23 4.84
N TYR A 73 2.81 -14.81 6.10
CA TYR A 73 3.90 -13.90 6.43
C TYR A 73 5.27 -14.45 6.02
N ILE A 74 5.55 -15.71 6.36
CA ILE A 74 6.81 -16.38 6.00
C ILE A 74 6.98 -16.42 4.47
N SER A 75 5.96 -16.86 3.76
CA SER A 75 5.99 -16.97 2.29
C SER A 75 6.20 -15.61 1.62
N ILE A 76 5.49 -14.57 2.09
CA ILE A 76 5.62 -13.21 1.54
C ILE A 76 7.01 -12.64 1.84
N LEU A 77 7.49 -12.73 3.07
CA LEU A 77 8.82 -12.25 3.46
C LEU A 77 9.91 -12.88 2.62
N GLN A 78 9.89 -14.21 2.46
CA GLN A 78 10.88 -14.93 1.69
C GLN A 78 10.88 -14.46 0.23
N LYS A 79 9.74 -14.58 -0.47
CA LYS A 79 9.64 -14.28 -1.90
C LYS A 79 9.82 -12.79 -2.21
N LEU A 80 9.29 -11.92 -1.35
CA LEU A 80 9.48 -10.47 -1.52
C LEU A 80 10.94 -10.08 -1.33
N SER A 81 11.62 -10.64 -0.32
CA SER A 81 13.04 -10.36 -0.09
C SER A 81 13.93 -10.79 -1.27
N GLU A 82 13.59 -11.87 -1.97
CA GLU A 82 14.29 -12.31 -3.18
C GLU A 82 14.14 -11.29 -4.31
N VAL A 83 12.91 -10.79 -4.55
CA VAL A 83 12.66 -9.75 -5.54
C VAL A 83 13.43 -8.48 -5.19
N LEU A 84 13.30 -8.00 -3.95
CA LEU A 84 13.90 -6.74 -3.51
C LEU A 84 15.42 -6.78 -3.39
N ARG A 85 16.02 -7.96 -3.28
CA ARG A 85 17.48 -8.14 -3.31
C ARG A 85 18.02 -7.92 -4.71
N ASN A 86 17.30 -8.39 -5.72
CA ASN A 86 17.71 -8.31 -7.12
C ASN A 86 17.30 -6.96 -7.77
N ASP A 87 16.24 -6.35 -7.28
CA ASP A 87 15.66 -5.13 -7.83
C ASP A 87 15.13 -4.25 -6.69
N LYS A 88 16.04 -3.49 -6.07
CA LYS A 88 15.78 -2.71 -4.87
C LYS A 88 15.18 -1.34 -5.22
N PRO A 89 13.93 -1.03 -4.80
CA PRO A 89 13.36 0.29 -4.99
C PRO A 89 13.86 1.31 -3.97
N ASP A 90 13.66 2.59 -4.28
CA ASP A 90 13.85 3.67 -3.31
C ASP A 90 12.73 3.68 -2.25
N MET A 91 11.52 3.20 -2.59
CA MET A 91 10.36 3.17 -1.70
C MET A 91 9.41 2.02 -2.04
N LEU A 92 8.88 1.38 -0.99
CA LEU A 92 7.69 0.54 -1.09
C LEU A 92 6.44 1.32 -0.67
N VAL A 93 5.32 1.04 -1.31
CA VAL A 93 4.00 1.56 -0.97
C VAL A 93 3.09 0.37 -0.68
N VAL A 94 2.46 0.39 0.49
CA VAL A 94 1.52 -0.63 0.94
C VAL A 94 0.16 -0.02 1.26
N PHE A 95 -0.89 -0.86 1.26
CA PHE A 95 -2.28 -0.44 1.43
C PHE A 95 -2.95 -1.22 2.55
N GLY A 96 -3.67 -0.52 3.43
CA GLY A 96 -4.53 -1.12 4.45
C GLY A 96 -3.77 -2.02 5.44
N ASP A 97 -4.31 -3.21 5.70
CA ASP A 97 -4.00 -3.99 6.89
C ASP A 97 -3.94 -5.51 6.68
N THR A 98 -3.75 -5.96 5.45
CA THR A 98 -3.63 -7.40 5.16
C THR A 98 -2.27 -7.97 5.60
N ASN A 99 -2.15 -9.30 5.61
CA ASN A 99 -0.86 -9.96 5.86
C ASN A 99 0.21 -9.53 4.85
N SER A 100 -0.19 -9.25 3.60
CA SER A 100 0.70 -8.69 2.59
C SER A 100 1.26 -7.32 2.99
N THR A 101 0.43 -6.49 3.61
CA THR A 101 0.81 -5.16 4.10
C THR A 101 1.85 -5.26 5.21
N GLY A 102 1.56 -6.03 6.25
CA GLY A 102 2.45 -6.18 7.40
C GLY A 102 3.77 -6.87 7.04
N ALA A 103 3.71 -7.94 6.25
CA ALA A 103 4.92 -8.63 5.80
C ALA A 103 5.79 -7.75 4.90
N ALA A 104 5.20 -6.99 3.97
CA ALA A 104 5.94 -6.06 3.13
C ALA A 104 6.57 -4.91 3.93
N ALA A 105 5.87 -4.42 4.96
CA ALA A 105 6.40 -3.40 5.86
C ALA A 105 7.63 -3.90 6.61
N LEU A 106 7.57 -5.10 7.17
CA LEU A 106 8.70 -5.71 7.86
C LEU A 106 9.88 -5.96 6.90
N CYS A 107 9.59 -6.51 5.72
CA CYS A 107 10.60 -6.77 4.69
C CYS A 107 11.33 -5.49 4.27
N SER A 108 10.57 -4.41 3.97
CA SER A 108 11.15 -3.14 3.53
C SER A 108 12.09 -2.55 4.59
N ASN A 109 11.66 -2.56 5.85
CA ASN A 109 12.44 -2.00 6.94
C ASN A 109 13.74 -2.78 7.18
N LEU A 110 13.67 -4.12 7.21
CA LEU A 110 14.85 -4.99 7.36
C LEU A 110 15.85 -4.84 6.20
N MET A 111 15.39 -4.44 5.02
CA MET A 111 16.23 -4.22 3.85
C MET A 111 16.65 -2.76 3.66
N GLY A 112 16.29 -1.86 4.59
CA GLY A 112 16.62 -0.43 4.51
C GLY A 112 15.96 0.26 3.33
N ILE A 113 14.70 -0.10 3.01
CA ILE A 113 13.87 0.50 1.96
C ILE A 113 12.84 1.39 2.64
N LYS A 114 12.62 2.60 2.11
CA LYS A 114 11.59 3.51 2.62
C LYS A 114 10.19 2.94 2.44
N LEU A 115 9.31 3.16 3.41
CA LEU A 115 7.95 2.65 3.40
C LEU A 115 6.93 3.79 3.44
N ALA A 116 5.95 3.74 2.54
CA ALA A 116 4.75 4.56 2.59
C ALA A 116 3.52 3.69 2.85
N HIS A 117 2.70 4.05 3.82
CA HIS A 117 1.48 3.34 4.20
C HIS A 117 0.24 4.16 3.83
N ILE A 118 -0.59 3.61 2.95
CA ILE A 118 -1.90 4.14 2.58
C ILE A 118 -2.97 3.48 3.45
N GLU A 119 -3.83 4.28 4.07
CA GLU A 119 -4.78 3.95 5.14
C GLU A 119 -4.13 3.78 6.52
N SER A 120 -3.08 4.53 6.76
CA SER A 120 -2.41 4.57 8.06
C SER A 120 -3.24 5.26 9.16
N GLY A 121 -2.92 4.93 10.41
CA GLY A 121 -3.49 5.56 11.60
C GLY A 121 -4.88 5.04 12.02
N LEU A 122 -5.45 4.09 11.31
CA LEU A 122 -6.69 3.41 11.72
C LEU A 122 -6.41 2.39 12.83
N ARG A 123 -7.34 2.27 13.81
CA ARG A 123 -7.22 1.36 14.95
C ARG A 123 -8.58 0.79 15.35
N GLU A 124 -8.58 -0.50 15.69
CA GLU A 124 -9.68 -1.19 16.37
C GLU A 124 -9.38 -1.43 17.85
N PHE A 125 -8.10 -1.33 18.25
CA PHE A 125 -7.61 -1.52 19.63
C PHE A 125 -7.86 -2.94 20.18
N ASP A 126 -8.11 -3.92 19.33
CA ASP A 126 -8.28 -5.32 19.70
C ASP A 126 -7.19 -6.18 19.04
N LYS A 127 -6.21 -6.64 19.82
CA LYS A 127 -5.11 -7.48 19.35
C LYS A 127 -5.52 -8.90 18.94
N ASN A 128 -6.76 -9.30 19.19
CA ASN A 128 -7.29 -10.57 18.69
C ASN A 128 -7.65 -10.50 17.21
N ILE A 129 -7.71 -9.29 16.64
CA ILE A 129 -7.95 -9.03 15.22
C ILE A 129 -6.60 -8.99 14.49
N PRO A 130 -6.32 -9.92 13.55
CA PRO A 130 -5.04 -9.95 12.82
C PRO A 130 -4.75 -8.64 12.06
N GLU A 131 -5.77 -7.99 11.54
CA GLU A 131 -5.68 -6.70 10.83
C GLU A 131 -5.18 -5.59 11.75
N GLU A 132 -5.55 -5.58 13.04
CA GLU A 132 -5.04 -4.60 14.00
C GLU A 132 -3.54 -4.76 14.22
N ILE A 133 -3.06 -6.00 14.31
CA ILE A 133 -1.62 -6.29 14.41
C ILE A 133 -0.90 -5.75 13.17
N ASN A 134 -1.44 -6.01 11.98
CA ASN A 134 -0.88 -5.52 10.71
C ASN A 134 -0.82 -4.00 10.66
N LYS A 135 -1.88 -3.29 11.12
CA LYS A 135 -1.92 -1.82 11.20
C LYS A 135 -0.82 -1.28 12.10
N VAL A 136 -0.73 -1.83 13.31
CA VAL A 136 0.26 -1.40 14.31
C VAL A 136 1.69 -1.60 13.80
N VAL A 137 2.00 -2.78 13.27
CA VAL A 137 3.32 -3.10 12.75
C VAL A 137 3.67 -2.20 11.56
N THR A 138 2.75 -2.05 10.60
CA THR A 138 2.98 -1.24 9.40
C THR A 138 3.20 0.22 9.75
N ASP A 139 2.36 0.79 10.62
CA ASP A 139 2.51 2.18 11.06
C ASP A 139 3.81 2.39 11.83
N ALA A 140 4.21 1.44 12.68
CA ALA A 140 5.47 1.54 13.42
C ALA A 140 6.72 1.58 12.52
N LEU A 141 6.63 0.99 11.34
CA LEU A 141 7.75 0.85 10.39
C LEU A 141 7.71 1.86 9.23
N SER A 142 6.66 2.69 9.14
CA SER A 142 6.45 3.59 8.01
C SER A 142 7.26 4.88 8.13
N ASP A 143 7.77 5.36 6.99
CA ASP A 143 8.42 6.66 6.83
C ASP A 143 7.43 7.75 6.36
N LEU A 144 6.32 7.35 5.74
CA LEU A 144 5.30 8.26 5.20
C LEU A 144 3.92 7.67 5.39
N TYR A 145 3.01 8.49 5.93
CA TYR A 145 1.67 8.08 6.33
C TYR A 145 0.61 8.82 5.53
N PHE A 146 -0.33 8.07 4.96
CA PHE A 146 -1.49 8.60 4.26
C PHE A 146 -2.77 8.19 5.00
N CYS A 147 -3.31 9.13 5.79
CA CYS A 147 -4.43 8.90 6.67
C CYS A 147 -5.76 9.19 5.98
N PRO A 148 -6.76 8.30 6.04
CA PRO A 148 -8.06 8.52 5.41
C PRO A 148 -8.95 9.50 6.17
N THR A 149 -8.76 9.63 7.50
CA THR A 149 -9.61 10.45 8.37
C THR A 149 -8.80 11.39 9.25
N GLN A 150 -9.47 12.40 9.83
CA GLN A 150 -8.83 13.27 10.82
C GLN A 150 -8.47 12.50 12.10
N THR A 151 -9.34 11.57 12.51
CA THR A 151 -9.10 10.71 13.68
C THR A 151 -7.80 9.90 13.54
N ALA A 152 -7.52 9.38 12.34
CA ALA A 152 -6.27 8.67 12.06
C ALA A 152 -5.05 9.59 12.15
N VAL A 153 -5.15 10.82 11.64
CA VAL A 153 -4.10 11.85 11.80
C VAL A 153 -3.85 12.17 13.27
N ASP A 154 -4.93 12.41 14.03
CA ASP A 154 -4.84 12.76 15.44
C ASP A 154 -4.25 11.61 16.27
N PHE A 155 -4.58 10.37 15.94
CA PHE A 155 -4.00 9.19 16.56
C PHE A 155 -2.48 9.12 16.34
N LEU A 156 -2.01 9.26 15.10
CA LEU A 156 -0.57 9.22 14.81
C LEU A 156 0.18 10.39 15.45
N ASN A 157 -0.39 11.59 15.48
CA ASN A 157 0.20 12.74 16.19
C ASN A 157 0.36 12.45 17.69
N LYS A 158 -0.65 11.83 18.34
CA LYS A 158 -0.58 11.41 19.73
C LYS A 158 0.43 10.29 19.98
N SER A 159 0.74 9.51 18.96
CA SER A 159 1.73 8.42 18.99
C SER A 159 3.16 8.91 18.68
N ASN A 160 3.42 10.21 18.80
CA ASN A 160 4.72 10.86 18.54
C ASN A 160 5.25 10.74 17.11
N VAL A 161 4.37 10.47 16.13
CA VAL A 161 4.74 10.51 14.71
C VAL A 161 4.80 11.97 14.27
N SER A 162 5.90 12.36 13.60
CA SER A 162 6.06 13.74 13.12
C SER A 162 4.96 14.14 12.13
N SER A 163 4.25 15.23 12.39
CA SER A 163 3.21 15.78 11.51
C SER A 163 3.70 16.10 10.09
N LYS A 164 5.02 16.27 9.90
CA LYS A 164 5.63 16.52 8.58
C LYS A 164 5.48 15.34 7.63
N ILE A 165 5.41 14.12 8.16
CA ILE A 165 5.30 12.88 7.38
C ILE A 165 3.88 12.29 7.39
N ILE A 166 2.96 12.87 8.14
CA ILE A 166 1.54 12.50 8.13
C ILE A 166 0.80 13.34 7.08
N LYS A 167 0.06 12.69 6.20
CA LYS A 167 -0.72 13.32 5.13
C LYS A 167 -2.17 12.87 5.22
N LYS A 168 -3.08 13.80 5.56
CA LYS A 168 -4.50 13.53 5.45
C LYS A 168 -4.87 13.48 3.98
N ILE A 169 -5.53 12.40 3.59
CA ILE A 169 -6.01 12.22 2.23
C ILE A 169 -7.49 12.57 2.20
N VAL A 170 -7.84 13.69 1.56
CA VAL A 170 -9.20 14.26 1.61
C VAL A 170 -10.10 13.76 0.47
N SER A 171 -9.53 13.14 -0.58
CA SER A 171 -10.35 12.54 -1.64
C SER A 171 -9.63 11.44 -2.42
N LEU A 172 -10.31 10.31 -2.60
CA LEU A 172 -10.12 9.48 -3.78
C LEU A 172 -10.69 10.24 -4.97
N PRO A 173 -10.05 10.21 -6.15
CA PRO A 173 -10.60 10.90 -7.32
C PRO A 173 -12.03 10.44 -7.57
N SER A 174 -12.84 11.33 -8.11
CA SER A 174 -14.19 11.08 -8.65
C SER A 174 -14.31 9.83 -9.54
N PHE A 175 -13.20 9.23 -9.91
CA PHE A 175 -13.08 7.99 -10.68
C PHE A 175 -13.61 6.75 -9.91
N ILE A 176 -13.36 6.65 -8.59
CA ILE A 176 -13.97 5.58 -7.77
C ILE A 176 -15.46 5.79 -7.65
N PHE A 177 -15.91 7.05 -7.57
CA PHE A 177 -17.33 7.38 -7.60
C PHE A 177 -17.99 6.95 -8.92
N TYR A 178 -17.27 6.98 -10.03
CA TYR A 178 -17.79 6.55 -11.34
C TYR A 178 -17.92 5.03 -11.45
N ILE A 179 -16.97 4.26 -10.92
CA ILE A 179 -17.04 2.78 -10.91
C ILE A 179 -18.14 2.28 -9.97
N PHE A 180 -18.31 2.93 -8.80
CA PHE A 180 -19.30 2.50 -7.80
C PHE A 180 -20.67 3.18 -7.90
N LYS A 181 -20.91 4.01 -8.90
CA LYS A 181 -22.22 4.64 -9.11
C LYS A 181 -23.37 3.64 -9.30
N ASN A 182 -23.05 2.40 -9.62
CA ASN A 182 -24.01 1.31 -9.80
C ASN A 182 -24.06 0.30 -8.65
N GLU A 183 -23.19 0.39 -7.64
CA GLU A 183 -23.25 -0.47 -6.47
C GLU A 183 -23.28 0.39 -5.20
N ARG A 184 -24.24 0.13 -4.31
CA ARG A 184 -24.49 0.86 -3.07
C ARG A 184 -23.35 0.65 -2.07
N PHE A 185 -22.27 1.40 -2.20
CA PHE A 185 -21.22 1.47 -1.18
C PHE A 185 -21.02 2.91 -0.72
N SER A 186 -20.98 3.08 0.60
CA SER A 186 -20.83 4.36 1.29
C SER A 186 -19.47 5.01 0.96
N PRO A 187 -19.42 6.32 0.70
CA PRO A 187 -18.17 7.00 0.30
C PRO A 187 -17.30 7.29 1.52
N CYS A 188 -16.49 6.32 1.95
CA CYS A 188 -15.62 6.52 3.12
C CYS A 188 -14.17 6.93 2.82
N TYR A 189 -13.70 6.91 1.57
CA TYR A 189 -12.27 7.11 1.31
C TYR A 189 -12.00 8.01 0.11
N GLN A 190 -11.28 9.10 0.35
CA GLN A 190 -10.89 10.04 -0.70
C GLN A 190 -9.35 10.21 -0.73
N ILE A 191 -8.66 9.52 -1.64
CA ILE A 191 -7.23 9.73 -1.94
C ILE A 191 -7.11 10.59 -3.19
N THR A 192 -6.45 11.75 -3.13
CA THR A 192 -6.04 12.44 -4.35
C THR A 192 -4.65 11.90 -4.76
N PRO A 193 -4.54 11.27 -5.93
CA PRO A 193 -3.26 10.78 -6.45
C PRO A 193 -2.19 11.87 -6.47
N THR A 194 -2.60 13.10 -6.78
CA THR A 194 -1.73 14.28 -6.80
C THR A 194 -1.07 14.57 -5.45
N LEU A 195 -1.76 14.34 -4.33
CA LEU A 195 -1.21 14.58 -3.00
C LEU A 195 -0.18 13.51 -2.62
N LEU A 196 -0.45 12.24 -2.96
CA LEU A 196 0.49 11.14 -2.77
C LEU A 196 1.82 11.43 -3.48
N ILE A 197 1.75 11.78 -4.76
CA ILE A 197 2.89 12.04 -5.61
C ILE A 197 3.68 13.27 -5.16
N LYS A 198 2.99 14.36 -4.82
CA LYS A 198 3.63 15.60 -4.31
C LYS A 198 4.42 15.34 -3.04
N ASN A 199 3.94 14.45 -2.18
CA ASN A 199 4.60 14.11 -0.94
C ASN A 199 5.75 13.10 -1.13
N ILE A 200 5.63 12.14 -2.03
CA ILE A 200 6.75 11.26 -2.43
C ILE A 200 7.91 12.09 -3.00
N LYS A 201 7.63 13.11 -3.84
CA LYS A 201 8.66 14.02 -4.37
C LYS A 201 9.33 14.89 -3.30
N LYS A 202 8.61 15.27 -2.23
CA LYS A 202 9.14 16.09 -1.13
C LYS A 202 10.00 15.31 -0.14
N LEU A 203 9.93 13.99 -0.15
CA LEU A 203 10.89 13.17 0.57
C LEU A 203 12.25 13.41 -0.09
N GLN A 204 13.00 14.37 0.45
CA GLN A 204 14.41 14.52 0.10
C GLN A 204 15.08 13.23 0.56
N PHE A 205 15.35 12.36 -0.38
CA PHE A 205 16.26 11.24 -0.17
C PHE A 205 17.65 11.87 0.03
N LYS A 206 17.96 12.27 1.26
CA LYS A 206 19.32 12.62 1.60
C LYS A 206 20.13 11.35 1.44
N SER A 207 21.10 11.40 0.54
CA SER A 207 22.16 10.41 0.50
C SER A 207 22.84 10.36 1.87
N PRO A 208 23.32 9.19 2.31
CA PRO A 208 24.08 9.05 3.54
C PRO A 208 25.30 9.96 3.54
#